data_7d38d82990d01764f99688a583bb08ab
#
_entry.id   7d38d82990d01764f99688a583bb08ab
#
_cell.length_a   1.000
_cell.length_b   1.000
_cell.length_c   1.000
_cell.angle_alpha   90.00
_cell.angle_beta   90.00
_cell.angle_gamma   90.00
#
_symmetry.space_group_name_H-M   'P 1'
#
loop_
_entity.id
_entity.type
_entity.pdbx_description
1 polymer ?
#
loop_
_entity_poly.entity_id
_entity_poly.type
_entity_poly.pdbx_seq_one_letter_code
_entity_poly.pdbx_strand_id
1 'polypeptide(L)'
;MKNLTTDNIVDINGDKWIISKRHNTNIPFQVKLMDVPLQIIDRYKHLQEDKLVFGKMNYWSMCKKLKTVMIACGIEKAISYHCGRHSFATLALSKGMPIESVSRVLGHTNIVTTQIYAKITSQKLDNDLTMLGNKLNASFRDI
;
A
#
# COMPACT_ATOMS: atom_id res chain seq x y z
N MET A 1 7.45 -6.24 6.66
CA MET A 1 8.46 -6.03 5.61
C MET A 1 9.83 -6.63 5.95
N LYS A 2 10.34 -6.51 7.16
CA LYS A 2 11.67 -7.05 7.51
C LYS A 2 11.87 -8.56 7.25
N ASN A 3 10.79 -9.30 7.12
CA ASN A 3 10.81 -10.75 6.87
C ASN A 3 10.28 -11.09 5.46
N LEU A 4 10.27 -10.13 4.52
CA LEU A 4 9.89 -10.39 3.14
C LEU A 4 11.02 -11.16 2.47
N THR A 5 10.70 -12.35 1.97
CA THR A 5 11.64 -13.21 1.25
C THR A 5 11.33 -13.22 -0.25
N THR A 6 12.28 -13.63 -1.04
CA THR A 6 12.09 -13.84 -2.49
C THR A 6 11.02 -14.90 -2.76
N ASP A 7 10.88 -15.89 -1.89
CA ASP A 7 9.84 -16.94 -1.99
C ASP A 7 8.40 -16.38 -1.81
N ASN A 8 8.26 -15.17 -1.23
CA ASN A 8 6.97 -14.50 -1.12
C ASN A 8 6.58 -13.75 -2.41
N ILE A 9 7.49 -13.60 -3.38
CA ILE A 9 7.24 -12.93 -4.64
C ILE A 9 6.96 -13.99 -5.70
N VAL A 10 5.71 -14.05 -6.13
CA VAL A 10 5.19 -15.05 -7.06
C VAL A 10 4.80 -14.38 -8.37
N ASP A 11 5.03 -15.06 -9.50
CA ASP A 11 4.52 -14.63 -10.80
C ASP A 11 3.13 -15.21 -11.02
N ILE A 12 2.16 -14.35 -11.33
CA ILE A 12 0.80 -14.74 -11.68
C ILE A 12 0.43 -14.01 -12.98
N ASN A 13 0.33 -14.74 -14.07
CA ASN A 13 -0.02 -14.23 -15.39
C ASN A 13 0.89 -13.09 -15.89
N GLY A 14 2.18 -13.16 -15.59
CA GLY A 14 3.17 -12.14 -15.95
C GLY A 14 3.27 -10.96 -14.99
N ASP A 15 2.44 -10.90 -13.97
CA ASP A 15 2.49 -9.91 -12.91
C ASP A 15 3.18 -10.47 -11.65
N LYS A 16 3.99 -9.65 -10.98
CA LYS A 16 4.61 -10.02 -9.71
C LYS A 16 3.68 -9.68 -8.54
N TRP A 17 3.47 -10.64 -7.66
CA TRP A 17 2.63 -10.52 -6.48
C TRP A 17 3.41 -10.87 -5.23
N ILE A 18 3.18 -10.13 -4.14
CA ILE A 18 3.57 -10.56 -2.80
C ILE A 18 2.43 -11.38 -2.22
N ILE A 19 2.72 -12.65 -1.90
CA ILE A 19 1.80 -13.53 -1.17
C ILE A 19 2.47 -13.90 0.14
N SER A 20 1.85 -13.54 1.25
CA SER A 20 2.42 -13.80 2.59
C SER A 20 1.33 -13.77 3.65
N LYS A 21 1.73 -14.03 4.90
CA LYS A 21 0.86 -13.95 6.08
C LYS A 21 1.36 -12.87 7.02
N ARG A 22 0.45 -12.20 7.69
CA ARG A 22 0.81 -11.24 8.74
C ARG A 22 1.43 -11.97 9.93
N HIS A 23 2.58 -11.48 10.38
CA HIS A 23 3.31 -12.10 11.50
C HIS A 23 2.49 -12.20 12.80
N ASN A 24 1.72 -11.15 13.13
CA ASN A 24 1.00 -11.08 14.41
C ASN A 24 -0.39 -11.72 14.38
N THR A 25 -1.04 -11.82 13.24
CA THR A 25 -2.44 -12.28 13.12
C THR A 25 -2.58 -13.50 12.22
N ASN A 26 -1.48 -13.96 11.62
CA ASN A 26 -1.42 -15.07 10.66
C ASN A 26 -2.40 -14.95 9.46
N ILE A 27 -2.96 -13.75 9.23
CA ILE A 27 -3.90 -13.47 8.16
C ILE A 27 -3.15 -13.43 6.84
N PRO A 28 -3.60 -14.22 5.83
CA PRO A 28 -3.02 -14.16 4.51
C PRO A 28 -3.33 -12.81 3.85
N PHE A 29 -2.39 -12.29 3.10
CA PHE A 29 -2.58 -11.14 2.25
C PHE A 29 -1.86 -11.34 0.92
N GLN A 30 -2.38 -10.70 -0.11
CA GLN A 30 -1.77 -10.67 -1.43
C GLN A 30 -1.79 -9.24 -1.96
N VAL A 31 -0.68 -8.81 -2.56
CA VAL A 31 -0.53 -7.46 -3.10
C VAL A 31 0.21 -7.56 -4.43
N LYS A 32 -0.39 -7.02 -5.49
CA LYS A 32 0.28 -6.87 -6.78
C LYS A 32 1.39 -5.83 -6.64
N LEU A 33 2.58 -6.15 -7.11
CA LEU A 33 3.69 -5.21 -7.19
C LEU A 33 3.52 -4.34 -8.43
N MET A 34 3.37 -3.04 -8.20
CA MET A 34 3.39 -2.02 -9.24
C MET A 34 4.84 -1.72 -9.65
N ASP A 35 5.05 -0.94 -10.70
CA ASP A 35 6.37 -0.64 -11.28
C ASP A 35 7.35 -0.06 -10.26
N VAL A 36 6.93 0.91 -9.46
CA VAL A 36 7.81 1.57 -8.47
C VAL A 36 8.34 0.59 -7.41
N PRO A 37 7.50 -0.23 -6.73
CA PRO A 37 7.98 -1.30 -5.87
C PRO A 37 8.92 -2.29 -6.56
N LEU A 38 8.67 -2.66 -7.82
CA LEU A 38 9.55 -3.56 -8.58
C LEU A 38 10.92 -2.93 -8.81
N GLN A 39 10.98 -1.67 -9.24
CA GLN A 39 12.23 -0.93 -9.42
C GLN A 39 13.01 -0.81 -8.11
N ILE A 40 12.33 -0.62 -6.97
CA ILE A 40 12.98 -0.57 -5.66
C ILE A 40 13.59 -1.94 -5.33
N ILE A 41 12.84 -3.03 -5.50
CA ILE A 41 13.34 -4.38 -5.23
C ILE A 41 14.55 -4.70 -6.10
N ASP A 42 14.51 -4.37 -7.38
CA ASP A 42 15.61 -4.61 -8.30
C ASP A 42 16.86 -3.79 -7.96
N ARG A 43 16.67 -2.50 -7.64
CA ARG A 43 17.78 -1.62 -7.21
C ARG A 43 18.52 -2.14 -5.99
N TYR A 44 17.84 -2.77 -5.06
CA TYR A 44 18.41 -3.29 -3.81
C TYR A 44 18.67 -4.79 -3.83
N LYS A 45 18.62 -5.43 -4.99
CA LYS A 45 18.85 -6.87 -5.18
C LYS A 45 20.22 -7.32 -4.65
N HIS A 46 21.24 -6.46 -4.74
CA HIS A 46 22.58 -6.71 -4.22
C HIS A 46 22.67 -6.82 -2.69
N LEU A 47 21.65 -6.36 -1.97
CA LEU A 47 21.56 -6.47 -0.50
C LEU A 47 20.81 -7.73 -0.03
N GLN A 48 20.38 -8.58 -0.97
CA GLN A 48 19.65 -9.80 -0.64
C GLN A 48 20.60 -10.80 0.02
N GLU A 49 20.30 -11.13 1.26
CA GLU A 49 20.96 -12.16 2.05
C GLU A 49 19.91 -13.14 2.60
N ASP A 50 20.23 -14.43 2.69
CA ASP A 50 19.36 -15.47 3.25
C ASP A 50 17.93 -15.41 2.65
N LYS A 51 17.78 -15.18 1.34
CA LYS A 51 16.52 -14.97 0.64
C LYS A 51 15.73 -13.72 1.09
N LEU A 52 16.22 -12.90 1.99
CA LEU A 52 15.57 -11.67 2.39
C LEU A 52 15.66 -10.61 1.30
N VAL A 53 14.52 -10.05 0.87
CA VAL A 53 14.47 -9.07 -0.24
C VAL A 53 15.29 -7.80 0.05
N PHE A 54 15.33 -7.38 1.31
CA PHE A 54 16.06 -6.18 1.74
C PHE A 54 17.19 -6.49 2.74
N GLY A 55 17.67 -7.74 2.80
CA GLY A 55 18.66 -8.17 3.78
C GLY A 55 18.17 -8.10 5.23
N LYS A 56 19.09 -8.22 6.17
CA LYS A 56 18.78 -8.18 7.60
C LYS A 56 18.55 -6.73 8.06
N MET A 57 17.28 -6.36 8.32
CA MET A 57 16.92 -5.03 8.76
C MET A 57 16.60 -4.99 10.26
N ASN A 58 17.27 -4.09 10.99
CA ASN A 58 16.92 -3.78 12.37
C ASN A 58 15.96 -2.60 12.42
N TYR A 59 14.80 -2.80 13.05
CA TYR A 59 13.74 -1.79 13.15
C TYR A 59 14.24 -0.46 13.79
N TRP A 60 15.01 -0.53 14.86
CA TRP A 60 15.54 0.66 15.52
C TRP A 60 16.51 1.45 14.65
N SER A 61 17.39 0.74 13.93
CA SER A 61 18.30 1.36 12.97
C SER A 61 17.54 2.06 11.84
N MET A 62 16.47 1.43 11.32
CA MET A 62 15.60 2.03 10.32
C MET A 62 14.92 3.30 10.82
N CYS A 63 14.37 3.27 12.04
CA CYS A 63 13.75 4.45 12.66
C CYS A 63 14.75 5.59 12.84
N LYS A 64 15.98 5.28 13.26
CA LYS A 64 17.06 6.27 13.40
C LYS A 64 17.41 6.90 12.03
N LYS A 65 17.58 6.09 10.99
CA LYS A 65 17.85 6.58 9.63
C LYS A 65 16.70 7.45 9.11
N LEU A 66 15.45 7.04 9.33
CA LEU A 66 14.28 7.84 8.95
C LEU A 66 14.33 9.22 9.63
N LYS A 67 14.61 9.28 10.93
CA LYS A 67 14.75 10.54 11.66
C LYS A 67 15.85 11.43 11.08
N THR A 68 17.00 10.86 10.72
CA THR A 68 18.10 11.61 10.09
C THR A 68 17.65 12.23 8.75
N VAL A 69 16.94 11.47 7.92
CA VAL A 69 16.40 11.98 6.64
C VAL A 69 15.40 13.11 6.88
N MET A 70 14.51 12.96 7.86
CA MET A 70 13.53 14.00 8.20
C MET A 70 14.19 15.31 8.61
N ILE A 71 15.21 15.24 9.47
CA ILE A 71 15.99 16.42 9.89
C ILE A 71 16.65 17.06 8.68
N ALA A 72 17.28 16.27 7.82
CA ALA A 72 17.94 16.79 6.60
C ALA A 72 16.96 17.45 5.62
N CYS A 73 15.67 17.04 5.63
CA CYS A 73 14.60 17.61 4.81
C CYS A 73 13.85 18.77 5.51
N GLY A 74 14.24 19.18 6.72
CA GLY A 74 13.52 20.21 7.48
C GLY A 74 12.11 19.79 7.93
N ILE A 75 11.85 18.47 8.06
CA ILE A 75 10.55 17.95 8.48
C ILE A 75 10.52 17.81 9.99
N GLU A 76 9.78 18.66 10.67
CA GLU A 76 9.65 18.67 12.13
C GLU A 76 8.63 17.66 12.66
N LYS A 77 7.73 17.17 11.81
CA LYS A 77 6.68 16.22 12.21
C LYS A 77 7.27 14.88 12.62
N ALA A 78 6.76 14.29 13.71
CA ALA A 78 7.10 12.94 14.11
C ALA A 78 6.52 11.93 13.11
N ILE A 79 7.35 11.46 12.18
CA ILE A 79 6.98 10.45 11.18
C ILE A 79 7.54 9.09 11.59
N SER A 80 6.73 8.07 11.46
CA SER A 80 7.10 6.67 11.65
C SER A 80 6.82 5.86 10.38
N TYR A 81 7.34 4.64 10.30
CA TYR A 81 6.98 3.72 9.21
C TYR A 81 5.48 3.42 9.14
N HIS A 82 4.77 3.56 10.27
CA HIS A 82 3.32 3.40 10.29
C HIS A 82 2.60 4.53 9.53
N CYS A 83 3.17 5.73 9.53
CA CYS A 83 2.64 6.86 8.73
C CYS A 83 2.63 6.55 7.24
N GLY A 84 3.62 5.82 6.71
CA GLY A 84 3.62 5.37 5.31
C GLY A 84 2.42 4.49 4.98
N ARG A 85 2.00 3.63 5.91
CA ARG A 85 0.79 2.81 5.76
C ARG A 85 -0.48 3.68 5.75
N HIS A 86 -0.57 4.67 6.64
CA HIS A 86 -1.69 5.62 6.67
C HIS A 86 -1.75 6.45 5.38
N SER A 87 -0.60 6.96 4.93
CA SER A 87 -0.51 7.73 3.68
C SER A 87 -0.93 6.91 2.47
N PHE A 88 -0.49 5.64 2.38
CA PHE A 88 -0.94 4.73 1.33
C PHE A 88 -2.46 4.55 1.35
N ALA A 89 -3.05 4.27 2.52
CA ALA A 89 -4.50 4.08 2.64
C ALA A 89 -5.29 5.30 2.18
N THR A 90 -4.90 6.48 2.65
CA THR A 90 -5.55 7.75 2.29
C THR A 90 -5.38 8.05 0.79
N LEU A 91 -4.18 7.86 0.24
CA LEU A 91 -3.90 8.08 -1.18
C LEU A 91 -4.70 7.11 -2.06
N ALA A 92 -4.70 5.82 -1.73
CA ALA A 92 -5.42 4.80 -2.51
C ALA A 92 -6.93 5.11 -2.56
N LEU A 93 -7.53 5.44 -1.41
CA LEU A 93 -8.94 5.83 -1.34
C LEU A 93 -9.22 7.13 -2.11
N SER A 94 -8.34 8.13 -2.03
CA SER A 94 -8.50 9.40 -2.77
C SER A 94 -8.39 9.21 -4.29
N LYS A 95 -7.68 8.15 -4.73
CA LYS A 95 -7.57 7.76 -6.15
C LYS A 95 -8.67 6.80 -6.60
N GLY A 96 -9.69 6.56 -5.77
CA GLY A 96 -10.87 5.77 -6.12
C GLY A 96 -10.73 4.27 -5.89
N MET A 97 -9.65 3.80 -5.23
CA MET A 97 -9.57 2.39 -4.88
C MET A 97 -10.67 2.04 -3.87
N PRO A 98 -11.48 0.98 -4.10
CA PRO A 98 -12.53 0.55 -3.17
C PRO A 98 -11.97 0.27 -1.78
N ILE A 99 -12.73 0.64 -0.74
CA ILE A 99 -12.30 0.49 0.66
C ILE A 99 -12.04 -0.98 1.02
N GLU A 100 -12.80 -1.90 0.45
CA GLU A 100 -12.62 -3.35 0.62
C GLU A 100 -11.25 -3.80 0.08
N SER A 101 -10.86 -3.30 -1.07
CA SER A 101 -9.56 -3.57 -1.69
C SER A 101 -8.42 -3.00 -0.85
N VAL A 102 -8.55 -1.75 -0.38
CA VAL A 102 -7.58 -1.13 0.53
C VAL A 102 -7.48 -1.92 1.84
N SER A 103 -8.61 -2.34 2.41
CA SER A 103 -8.65 -3.15 3.63
C SER A 103 -7.89 -4.47 3.46
N ARG A 104 -8.08 -5.15 2.33
CA ARG A 104 -7.36 -6.40 2.00
C ARG A 104 -5.84 -6.18 1.83
N VAL A 105 -5.44 -5.17 1.07
CA VAL A 105 -4.02 -4.81 0.88
C VAL A 105 -3.37 -4.49 2.22
N LEU A 106 -4.07 -3.77 3.09
CA LEU A 106 -3.63 -3.50 4.44
C LEU A 106 -3.70 -4.74 5.35
N GLY A 107 -4.40 -5.80 4.95
CA GLY A 107 -4.63 -7.00 5.75
C GLY A 107 -5.41 -6.70 7.04
N HIS A 108 -6.42 -5.84 6.98
CA HIS A 108 -7.34 -5.63 8.09
C HIS A 108 -8.37 -6.77 8.14
N THR A 109 -8.64 -7.29 9.33
CA THR A 109 -9.73 -8.27 9.57
C THR A 109 -11.10 -7.62 9.55
N ASN A 110 -11.15 -6.35 9.97
CA ASN A 110 -12.37 -5.58 10.05
C ASN A 110 -12.22 -4.31 9.20
N ILE A 111 -13.16 -4.10 8.27
CA ILE A 111 -13.18 -2.95 7.37
C ILE A 111 -13.32 -1.61 8.13
N VAL A 112 -13.94 -1.63 9.32
CA VAL A 112 -14.06 -0.46 10.20
C VAL A 112 -12.69 0.16 10.49
N THR A 113 -11.64 -0.67 10.61
CA THR A 113 -10.26 -0.18 10.78
C THR A 113 -9.79 0.64 9.57
N THR A 114 -10.36 0.41 8.37
CA THR A 114 -10.02 1.15 7.15
C THR A 114 -10.88 2.40 7.01
N GLN A 115 -12.09 2.42 7.59
CA GLN A 115 -13.02 3.56 7.51
C GLN A 115 -12.46 4.84 8.12
N ILE A 116 -11.51 4.74 9.06
CA ILE A 116 -10.82 5.92 9.62
C ILE A 116 -10.09 6.76 8.55
N TYR A 117 -9.74 6.14 7.41
CA TYR A 117 -9.11 6.81 6.26
C TYR A 117 -10.13 7.30 5.23
N ALA A 118 -11.36 6.80 5.27
CA ALA A 118 -12.42 7.09 4.32
C ALA A 118 -13.19 8.36 4.72
N LYS A 119 -12.49 9.47 4.95
CA LYS A 119 -13.17 10.77 5.02
C LYS A 119 -13.65 11.10 3.61
N ILE A 120 -14.94 10.88 3.35
CA ILE A 120 -15.58 11.30 2.11
C ILE A 120 -15.58 12.83 2.11
N THR A 121 -14.77 13.43 1.25
CA THR A 121 -14.84 14.86 0.98
C THR A 121 -15.98 15.13 0.01
N SER A 122 -16.55 16.33 0.06
CA SER A 122 -17.58 16.77 -0.90
C SER A 122 -17.08 16.60 -2.35
N GLN A 123 -15.81 16.88 -2.60
CA GLN A 123 -15.15 16.68 -3.89
C GLN A 123 -15.18 15.21 -4.36
N LYS A 124 -14.94 14.27 -3.46
CA LYS A 124 -14.97 12.84 -3.81
C LYS A 124 -16.40 12.41 -4.12
N LEU A 125 -17.36 12.85 -3.35
CA LEU A 125 -18.78 12.54 -3.60
C LEU A 125 -19.24 13.10 -4.95
N ASP A 126 -18.87 14.33 -5.28
CA ASP A 126 -19.16 14.96 -6.58
C ASP A 126 -18.56 14.16 -7.74
N ASN A 127 -17.29 13.78 -7.64
CA ASN A 127 -16.63 12.95 -8.66
C ASN A 127 -17.31 11.59 -8.83
N ASP A 128 -17.66 10.92 -7.73
CA ASP A 128 -18.30 9.61 -7.75
C ASP A 128 -19.70 9.70 -8.41
N LEU A 129 -20.50 10.74 -8.09
CA LEU A 129 -21.80 11.00 -8.70
C LEU A 129 -21.70 11.38 -10.18
N THR A 130 -20.70 12.17 -10.56
CA THR A 130 -20.43 12.52 -11.96
C THR A 130 -20.07 11.28 -12.77
N MET A 131 -19.21 10.42 -12.24
CA MET A 131 -18.88 9.14 -12.90
C MET A 131 -20.10 8.23 -13.06
N LEU A 132 -20.94 8.14 -12.03
CA LEU A 132 -22.19 7.37 -12.09
C LEU A 132 -23.11 7.93 -13.14
N GLY A 133 -23.34 9.25 -13.16
CA GLY A 133 -24.18 9.93 -14.14
C GLY A 133 -23.72 9.66 -15.59
N ASN A 134 -22.41 9.74 -15.84
CA ASN A 134 -21.84 9.45 -17.17
C ASN A 134 -22.08 8.00 -17.60
N LYS A 135 -21.95 7.02 -16.68
CA LYS A 135 -22.24 5.61 -16.97
C LYS A 135 -23.71 5.37 -17.26
N LEU A 136 -24.61 5.97 -16.47
CA LEU A 136 -26.05 5.85 -16.68
C LEU A 136 -26.46 6.47 -18.01
N ASN A 137 -25.99 7.69 -18.32
CA ASN A 137 -26.27 8.35 -19.60
C ASN A 137 -25.76 7.55 -20.79
N ALA A 138 -24.61 6.87 -20.69
CA ALA A 138 -24.14 5.97 -21.75
C ALA A 138 -25.08 4.77 -21.94
N SER A 139 -25.60 4.20 -20.84
CA SER A 139 -26.52 3.05 -20.90
C SER A 139 -27.94 3.40 -21.40
N PHE A 140 -28.35 4.67 -21.30
CA PHE A 140 -29.67 5.13 -21.76
C PHE A 140 -29.65 5.82 -23.13
N ARG A 141 -28.50 5.93 -23.82
CA ARG A 141 -28.41 6.51 -25.15
C ARG A 141 -28.93 5.59 -26.25
N ASP A 142 -29.11 4.31 -25.96
CA ASP A 142 -29.56 3.29 -26.93
C ASP A 142 -31.04 2.93 -26.73
N ILE A 143 -31.81 3.78 -26.03
CA ILE A 143 -33.28 3.72 -25.90
C ILE A 143 -33.91 4.91 -26.62
#